data_259179538d49a444f4eff1240971a95a
#
_entry.id   259179538d49a444f4eff1240971a95a
#
_cell.length_a   1.000
_cell.length_b   1.000
_cell.length_c   1.000
_cell.angle_alpha   90.00
_cell.angle_beta   90.00
_cell.angle_gamma   90.00
#
_symmetry.space_group_name_H-M   'P 1'
#
loop_
_entity.id
_entity.type
_entity.pdbx_description
1 polymer ?
#
loop_
_entity_poly.entity_id
_entity_poly.type
_entity_poly.pdbx_seq_one_letter_code
_entity_poly.pdbx_strand_id
1 'polypeptide(L)'
;YRYSDATGFQCSHRPLHGESPMELIVFDLDGTLLNRHAQVSEHTRDTLRQLSRRGIAYTVATGRTLHAARSLLDGHGFNLPHIYKNGVLIWQPDSDEYQHSNLLSHSEIRQVISAFMEQSVTPFIFTVEPDKRHAVYHTPMRTDAERRLARVFSRERGLEVLPVAEMPGTADITNISALGVATAIAAVAELVRGEEHLVAYAGMAMEGEDLHWIDIHHSAASKGSAIKQLKTDLGVSRVICFGDSDNDLSMFALADESYAPSNARDDVKAAATAVIGHHDEDGISEFLRQRFKL
;
A
#
# COMPACT_ATOMS: atom_id res chain seq x y z
N TYR A 1 24.10 -14.75 17.45
CA TYR A 1 23.05 -13.78 17.13
C TYR A 1 21.77 -14.55 16.98
N ARG A 2 20.81 -14.35 17.90
CA ARG A 2 19.59 -15.15 17.97
C ARG A 2 18.52 -14.41 17.18
N TYR A 3 18.00 -15.07 16.15
CA TYR A 3 16.72 -14.72 15.54
C TYR A 3 15.65 -14.81 16.65
N SER A 4 14.96 -13.70 16.89
CA SER A 4 13.74 -13.71 17.66
C SER A 4 12.63 -14.25 16.75
N ASP A 5 12.05 -15.37 17.16
CA ASP A 5 10.89 -15.97 16.52
C ASP A 5 9.80 -14.93 16.32
N ALA A 6 9.28 -14.87 15.10
CA ALA A 6 8.08 -14.13 14.76
C ALA A 6 6.91 -14.69 15.58
N THR A 7 6.64 -14.07 16.72
CA THR A 7 5.41 -14.33 17.49
C THR A 7 4.25 -13.76 16.69
N GLY A 8 3.53 -14.64 15.99
CA GLY A 8 2.28 -14.31 15.31
C GLY A 8 1.32 -13.61 16.26
N PHE A 9 0.63 -12.58 15.78
CA PHE A 9 -0.44 -11.90 16.51
C PHE A 9 -1.51 -12.93 16.90
N GLN A 10 -1.65 -13.21 18.18
CA GLN A 10 -2.82 -13.93 18.68
C GLN A 10 -3.98 -12.96 18.79
N CYS A 11 -4.75 -12.84 17.70
CA CYS A 11 -6.07 -12.25 17.76
C CYS A 11 -6.95 -13.12 18.68
N SER A 12 -7.45 -12.56 19.76
CA SER A 12 -8.23 -13.28 20.79
C SER A 12 -9.66 -13.64 20.33
N HIS A 13 -9.91 -13.71 19.04
CA HIS A 13 -11.16 -14.23 18.49
C HIS A 13 -11.03 -15.74 18.27
N ARG A 14 -11.40 -16.53 19.28
CA ARG A 14 -11.68 -17.95 19.09
C ARG A 14 -12.88 -18.11 18.15
N PRO A 15 -12.76 -18.83 17.03
CA PRO A 15 -13.93 -19.17 16.24
C PRO A 15 -14.85 -20.06 17.08
N LEU A 16 -16.08 -19.62 17.26
CA LEU A 16 -17.15 -20.46 17.78
C LEU A 16 -17.44 -21.51 16.71
N HIS A 17 -17.36 -22.79 17.09
CA HIS A 17 -17.65 -23.92 16.21
C HIS A 17 -19.06 -23.81 15.63
N GLY A 18 -19.16 -23.62 14.30
CA GLY A 18 -20.43 -23.64 13.56
C GLY A 18 -20.70 -22.43 12.64
N GLU A 19 -19.77 -21.49 12.53
CA GLU A 19 -19.95 -20.31 11.66
C GLU A 19 -19.55 -20.63 10.21
N SER A 20 -20.32 -20.05 9.26
CA SER A 20 -19.99 -20.05 7.83
C SER A 20 -18.56 -19.54 7.61
N PRO A 21 -17.83 -20.03 6.60
CA PRO A 21 -16.47 -19.62 6.36
C PRO A 21 -16.40 -18.10 6.25
N MET A 22 -15.54 -17.48 7.08
CA MET A 22 -15.40 -16.02 7.12
C MET A 22 -14.79 -15.53 5.78
N GLU A 23 -15.53 -14.68 5.06
CA GLU A 23 -15.05 -14.01 3.86
C GLU A 23 -14.36 -12.70 4.27
N LEU A 24 -13.22 -12.39 3.66
CA LEU A 24 -12.51 -11.11 3.82
C LEU A 24 -12.54 -10.34 2.50
N ILE A 25 -13.07 -9.13 2.54
CA ILE A 25 -12.99 -8.20 1.42
C ILE A 25 -11.74 -7.34 1.60
N VAL A 26 -10.93 -7.22 0.55
CA VAL A 26 -9.73 -6.38 0.53
C VAL A 26 -9.86 -5.35 -0.59
N PHE A 27 -9.78 -4.08 -0.23
CA PHE A 27 -9.85 -2.97 -1.17
C PHE A 27 -8.47 -2.37 -1.40
N ASP A 28 -8.09 -2.17 -2.65
CA ASP A 28 -7.19 -1.07 -2.96
C ASP A 28 -7.90 0.27 -2.80
N LEU A 29 -7.15 1.37 -2.70
CA LEU A 29 -7.68 2.70 -2.44
C LEU A 29 -7.80 3.54 -3.71
N ASP A 30 -6.69 3.91 -4.31
CA ASP A 30 -6.64 4.87 -5.42
C ASP A 30 -7.13 4.24 -6.72
N GLY A 31 -8.09 4.88 -7.39
CA GLY A 31 -8.69 4.28 -8.60
C GLY A 31 -9.61 3.09 -8.32
N THR A 32 -9.80 2.72 -7.06
CA THR A 32 -10.60 1.57 -6.62
C THR A 32 -11.68 2.01 -5.62
N LEU A 33 -11.37 2.08 -4.31
CA LEU A 33 -12.36 2.45 -3.28
C LEU A 33 -12.62 3.96 -3.23
N LEU A 34 -11.58 4.77 -3.50
CA LEU A 34 -11.64 6.23 -3.46
C LEU A 34 -12.10 6.79 -4.81
N ASN A 35 -12.89 7.85 -4.77
CA ASN A 35 -13.27 8.62 -5.95
C ASN A 35 -12.10 9.53 -6.42
N ARG A 36 -12.30 10.27 -7.54
CA ARG A 36 -11.31 11.22 -8.10
C ARG A 36 -10.83 12.30 -7.13
N HIS A 37 -11.55 12.55 -6.05
CA HIS A 37 -11.19 13.51 -5.00
C HIS A 37 -10.46 12.86 -3.82
N ALA A 38 -10.01 11.60 -3.99
CA ALA A 38 -9.40 10.79 -2.93
C ALA A 38 -10.30 10.67 -1.68
N GLN A 39 -11.58 10.47 -1.85
CA GLN A 39 -12.56 10.35 -0.78
C GLN A 39 -13.43 9.10 -0.94
N VAL A 40 -13.85 8.52 0.17
CA VAL A 40 -14.91 7.52 0.21
C VAL A 40 -16.25 8.25 0.03
N SER A 41 -17.00 7.94 -1.04
CA SER A 41 -18.30 8.57 -1.31
C SER A 41 -19.32 8.27 -0.20
N GLU A 42 -20.39 9.06 -0.11
CA GLU A 42 -21.47 8.78 0.87
C GLU A 42 -22.13 7.43 0.59
N HIS A 43 -22.32 7.08 -0.67
CA HIS A 43 -22.91 5.81 -1.08
C HIS A 43 -22.03 4.61 -0.68
N THR A 44 -20.72 4.69 -0.93
CA THR A 44 -19.74 3.70 -0.48
C THR A 44 -19.68 3.61 1.05
N ARG A 45 -19.71 4.75 1.74
CA ARG A 45 -19.75 4.80 3.22
C ARG A 45 -20.95 4.07 3.79
N ASP A 46 -22.14 4.29 3.21
CA ASP A 46 -23.36 3.59 3.65
C ASP A 46 -23.26 2.08 3.39
N THR A 47 -22.71 1.68 2.25
CA THR A 47 -22.47 0.28 1.92
C THR A 47 -21.52 -0.39 2.91
N LEU A 48 -20.38 0.25 3.26
CA LEU A 48 -19.45 -0.25 4.28
C LEU A 48 -20.12 -0.40 5.65
N ARG A 49 -20.97 0.54 6.04
CA ARG A 49 -21.76 0.43 7.29
C ARG A 49 -22.71 -0.77 7.27
N GLN A 50 -23.33 -1.06 6.14
CA GLN A 50 -24.21 -2.22 6.00
C GLN A 50 -23.42 -3.53 6.05
N LEU A 51 -22.23 -3.61 5.42
CA LEU A 51 -21.31 -4.75 5.54
C LEU A 51 -20.93 -4.98 7.01
N SER A 52 -20.51 -3.94 7.73
CA SER A 52 -20.16 -4.02 9.15
C SER A 52 -21.31 -4.55 10.00
N ARG A 53 -22.54 -4.05 9.78
CA ARG A 53 -23.74 -4.50 10.53
C ARG A 53 -24.07 -5.97 10.29
N ARG A 54 -23.66 -6.52 9.16
CA ARG A 54 -23.83 -7.95 8.81
C ARG A 54 -22.65 -8.82 9.21
N GLY A 55 -21.63 -8.24 9.85
CA GLY A 55 -20.42 -8.96 10.25
C GLY A 55 -19.53 -9.39 9.08
N ILE A 56 -19.69 -8.77 7.90
CA ILE A 56 -18.83 -9.03 6.75
C ILE A 56 -17.51 -8.29 6.95
N ALA A 57 -16.41 -9.04 6.98
CA ALA A 57 -15.07 -8.55 7.23
C ALA A 57 -14.50 -7.82 6.01
N TYR A 58 -13.86 -6.66 6.23
CA TYR A 58 -13.16 -5.94 5.16
C TYR A 58 -11.94 -5.18 5.67
N THR A 59 -10.98 -4.98 4.80
CA THR A 59 -9.75 -4.22 5.05
C THR A 59 -9.22 -3.59 3.76
N VAL A 60 -8.04 -2.96 3.85
CA VAL A 60 -7.37 -2.30 2.73
C VAL A 60 -5.99 -2.87 2.45
N ALA A 61 -5.58 -2.83 1.18
CA ALA A 61 -4.21 -3.08 0.74
C ALA A 61 -3.80 -2.01 -0.28
N THR A 62 -2.89 -1.12 0.09
CA THR A 62 -2.56 0.08 -0.69
C THR A 62 -1.05 0.32 -0.79
N GLY A 63 -0.62 1.00 -1.86
CA GLY A 63 0.73 1.56 -1.97
C GLY A 63 0.98 2.75 -1.05
N ARG A 64 -0.08 3.38 -0.54
CA ARG A 64 0.06 4.52 0.37
C ARG A 64 0.77 4.15 1.67
N THR A 65 1.38 5.17 2.30
CA THR A 65 1.85 5.05 3.70
C THR A 65 0.66 5.12 4.65
N LEU A 66 0.82 4.62 5.88
CA LEU A 66 -0.17 4.78 6.95
C LEU A 66 -0.60 6.25 7.10
N HIS A 67 0.37 7.16 7.16
CA HIS A 67 0.10 8.60 7.35
C HIS A 67 -0.68 9.25 6.20
N ALA A 68 -0.57 8.68 4.98
CA ALA A 68 -1.31 9.18 3.82
C ALA A 68 -2.72 8.57 3.69
N ALA A 69 -2.99 7.47 4.37
CA ALA A 69 -4.26 6.74 4.22
C ALA A 69 -5.15 6.82 5.47
N ARG A 70 -4.58 6.95 6.67
CA ARG A 70 -5.31 6.88 7.95
C ARG A 70 -6.54 7.79 7.98
N SER A 71 -6.36 9.06 7.67
CA SER A 71 -7.46 10.05 7.68
C SER A 71 -8.56 9.76 6.65
N LEU A 72 -8.24 9.03 5.59
CA LEU A 72 -9.21 8.64 4.55
C LEU A 72 -10.08 7.47 4.99
N LEU A 73 -9.59 6.66 5.94
CA LEU A 73 -10.24 5.45 6.42
C LEU A 73 -10.97 5.66 7.75
N ASP A 74 -10.65 6.74 8.47
CA ASP A 74 -11.25 7.05 9.76
C ASP A 74 -12.78 7.16 9.67
N GLY A 75 -13.47 6.46 10.59
CA GLY A 75 -14.94 6.47 10.67
C GLY A 75 -15.66 5.59 9.64
N HIS A 76 -14.92 4.81 8.81
CA HIS A 76 -15.50 3.93 7.81
C HIS A 76 -15.51 2.44 8.20
N GLY A 77 -15.16 2.11 9.47
CA GLY A 77 -15.28 0.75 10.02
C GLY A 77 -14.14 -0.20 9.61
N PHE A 78 -13.01 0.31 9.19
CA PHE A 78 -11.80 -0.47 8.91
C PHE A 78 -11.10 -0.82 10.23
N ASN A 79 -11.53 -1.90 10.88
CA ASN A 79 -11.04 -2.34 12.19
C ASN A 79 -10.08 -3.54 12.13
N LEU A 80 -9.90 -4.13 10.94
CA LEU A 80 -8.95 -5.23 10.72
C LEU A 80 -7.58 -4.68 10.36
N PRO A 81 -6.51 -5.49 10.40
CA PRO A 81 -5.18 -5.05 10.00
C PRO A 81 -5.17 -4.49 8.58
N HIS A 82 -4.52 -3.34 8.41
CA HIS A 82 -4.36 -2.66 7.12
C HIS A 82 -3.01 -2.99 6.49
N ILE A 83 -2.98 -3.15 5.18
CA ILE A 83 -1.76 -3.39 4.40
C ILE A 83 -1.34 -2.09 3.71
N TYR A 84 -0.15 -1.60 4.02
CA TYR A 84 0.45 -0.39 3.49
C TYR A 84 1.73 -0.66 2.71
N LYS A 85 2.16 0.32 1.90
CA LYS A 85 3.39 0.25 1.10
C LYS A 85 3.49 -1.07 0.33
N ASN A 86 2.40 -1.44 -0.36
CA ASN A 86 2.31 -2.65 -1.16
C ASN A 86 2.66 -3.95 -0.41
N GLY A 87 2.42 -4.01 0.89
CA GLY A 87 2.64 -5.23 1.68
C GLY A 87 3.92 -5.21 2.53
N VAL A 88 4.74 -4.16 2.47
CA VAL A 88 5.90 -4.02 3.36
C VAL A 88 5.47 -3.83 4.81
N LEU A 89 4.34 -3.16 5.03
CA LEU A 89 3.85 -2.81 6.36
C LEU A 89 2.42 -3.31 6.56
N ILE A 90 2.19 -4.06 7.63
CA ILE A 90 0.86 -4.41 8.14
C ILE A 90 0.67 -3.67 9.46
N TRP A 91 -0.37 -2.86 9.56
CA TRP A 91 -0.69 -2.07 10.74
C TRP A 91 -1.98 -2.57 11.39
N GLN A 92 -1.94 -2.71 12.71
CA GLN A 92 -3.06 -3.17 13.53
C GLN A 92 -3.76 -1.95 14.17
N PRO A 93 -5.01 -1.62 13.79
CA PRO A 93 -5.72 -0.44 14.29
C PRO A 93 -5.92 -0.45 15.81
N ASP A 94 -6.25 -1.61 16.39
CA ASP A 94 -6.62 -1.73 17.80
C ASP A 94 -5.45 -1.52 18.77
N SER A 95 -4.24 -1.97 18.38
CA SER A 95 -3.03 -1.89 19.22
C SER A 95 -2.06 -0.80 18.79
N ASP A 96 -2.30 -0.16 17.64
CA ASP A 96 -1.35 0.75 16.97
C ASP A 96 0.04 0.13 16.76
N GLU A 97 0.05 -1.18 16.48
CA GLU A 97 1.28 -1.94 16.25
C GLU A 97 1.51 -2.19 14.77
N TYR A 98 2.79 -2.33 14.41
CA TYR A 98 3.22 -2.63 13.05
C TYR A 98 3.89 -3.99 12.99
N GLN A 99 3.58 -4.74 11.93
CA GLN A 99 4.47 -5.76 11.40
C GLN A 99 5.06 -5.22 10.09
N HIS A 100 6.36 -5.31 9.94
CA HIS A 100 7.03 -5.01 8.70
C HIS A 100 7.90 -6.21 8.30
N SER A 101 7.93 -6.50 7.02
CA SER A 101 8.67 -7.61 6.46
C SER A 101 9.28 -7.23 5.12
N ASN A 102 10.27 -8.02 4.70
CA ASN A 102 10.91 -7.79 3.42
C ASN A 102 11.48 -6.37 3.30
N LEU A 103 12.26 -5.98 4.31
CA LEU A 103 12.93 -4.69 4.36
C LEU A 103 14.09 -4.63 3.36
N LEU A 104 14.40 -3.42 2.91
CA LEU A 104 15.58 -3.18 2.09
C LEU A 104 16.83 -3.16 2.95
N SER A 105 17.88 -3.83 2.48
CA SER A 105 19.18 -3.76 3.11
C SER A 105 19.93 -2.48 2.71
N HIS A 106 20.86 -2.04 3.57
CA HIS A 106 21.72 -0.89 3.27
C HIS A 106 22.61 -1.11 2.03
N SER A 107 22.89 -2.34 1.63
CA SER A 107 23.63 -2.67 0.40
C SER A 107 22.77 -2.48 -0.84
N GLU A 108 21.53 -2.95 -0.83
CA GLU A 108 20.56 -2.80 -1.94
C GLU A 108 20.26 -1.32 -2.22
N ILE A 109 19.97 -0.53 -1.18
CA ILE A 109 19.67 0.89 -1.38
C ILE A 109 20.82 1.70 -1.94
N ARG A 110 22.06 1.27 -1.73
CA ARG A 110 23.24 2.02 -2.20
C ARG A 110 23.28 2.15 -3.71
N GLN A 111 22.98 1.07 -4.44
CA GLN A 111 22.92 1.09 -5.91
C GLN A 111 21.74 1.95 -6.38
N VAL A 112 20.60 1.82 -5.73
CA VAL A 112 19.39 2.62 -6.05
C VAL A 112 19.66 4.11 -5.82
N ILE A 113 20.27 4.48 -4.69
CA ILE A 113 20.63 5.89 -4.41
C ILE A 113 21.60 6.41 -5.48
N SER A 114 22.62 5.62 -5.86
CA SER A 114 23.57 6.00 -6.93
C SER A 114 22.83 6.27 -8.24
N ALA A 115 21.92 5.39 -8.63
CA ALA A 115 21.11 5.55 -9.84
C ALA A 115 20.29 6.86 -9.83
N PHE A 116 19.64 7.18 -8.70
CA PHE A 116 18.94 8.45 -8.55
C PHE A 116 19.86 9.67 -8.67
N MET A 117 21.03 9.60 -8.03
CA MET A 117 22.00 10.67 -8.06
C MET A 117 22.54 10.93 -9.47
N GLU A 118 22.80 9.88 -10.26
CA GLU A 118 23.21 9.95 -11.66
C GLU A 118 22.15 10.63 -12.53
N GLN A 119 20.87 10.38 -12.24
CA GLN A 119 19.74 11.01 -12.92
C GLN A 119 19.37 12.38 -12.35
N SER A 120 20.14 12.91 -11.38
CA SER A 120 19.86 14.18 -10.71
C SER A 120 18.49 14.26 -10.02
N VAL A 121 17.99 13.13 -9.53
CA VAL A 121 16.73 12.99 -8.78
C VAL A 121 17.04 12.75 -7.31
N THR A 122 16.27 13.35 -6.42
CA THR A 122 16.43 13.15 -4.97
C THR A 122 15.63 11.93 -4.50
N PRO A 123 16.28 10.85 -4.01
CA PRO A 123 15.58 9.77 -3.34
C PRO A 123 15.14 10.19 -1.94
N PHE A 124 13.91 9.80 -1.58
CA PHE A 124 13.34 9.85 -0.23
C PHE A 124 13.28 8.43 0.31
N ILE A 125 14.09 8.14 1.33
CA ILE A 125 14.26 6.82 1.94
C ILE A 125 13.37 6.77 3.18
N PHE A 126 12.36 5.93 3.14
CA PHE A 126 11.42 5.75 4.24
C PHE A 126 11.92 4.68 5.20
N THR A 127 11.89 4.98 6.48
CA THR A 127 12.35 4.08 7.53
C THR A 127 11.34 3.93 8.67
N VAL A 128 11.49 2.85 9.41
CA VAL A 128 10.95 2.69 10.76
C VAL A 128 12.14 2.57 11.71
N GLU A 129 12.20 3.46 12.68
CA GLU A 129 13.28 3.48 13.67
C GLU A 129 13.02 2.44 14.79
N PRO A 130 14.04 2.04 15.56
CA PRO A 130 13.88 1.09 16.66
C PRO A 130 12.85 1.50 17.72
N ASP A 131 12.59 2.80 17.88
CA ASP A 131 11.55 3.37 18.76
C ASP A 131 10.16 3.44 18.10
N LYS A 132 9.99 2.78 16.94
CA LYS A 132 8.78 2.77 16.11
C LYS A 132 8.44 4.11 15.44
N ARG A 133 9.35 5.09 15.48
CA ARG A 133 9.21 6.37 14.79
C ARG A 133 9.39 6.18 13.28
N HIS A 134 8.54 6.80 12.49
CA HIS A 134 8.69 6.85 11.03
C HIS A 134 9.47 8.09 10.63
N ALA A 135 10.51 7.90 9.83
CA ALA A 135 11.32 8.97 9.28
C ALA A 135 11.49 8.84 7.76
N VAL A 136 11.88 9.95 7.15
CA VAL A 136 12.21 10.03 5.71
C VAL A 136 13.57 10.70 5.59
N TYR A 137 14.52 9.99 5.02
CA TYR A 137 15.87 10.50 4.77
C TYR A 137 16.04 10.84 3.30
N HIS A 138 16.76 11.91 2.99
CA HIS A 138 16.95 12.36 1.62
C HIS A 138 18.38 12.84 1.34
N THR A 139 18.82 12.71 0.08
CA THR A 139 19.99 13.42 -0.43
C THR A 139 19.67 14.89 -0.65
N PRO A 140 20.63 15.78 -0.91
CA PRO A 140 20.33 17.20 -1.14
C PRO A 140 19.26 17.40 -2.22
N MET A 141 18.17 18.09 -1.86
CA MET A 141 17.07 18.39 -2.78
C MET A 141 17.47 19.42 -3.82
N ARG A 142 17.14 19.19 -5.08
CA ARG A 142 17.59 19.98 -6.24
C ARG A 142 16.48 20.87 -6.81
N THR A 143 15.22 20.40 -6.75
CA THR A 143 14.08 21.06 -7.38
C THR A 143 13.06 21.59 -6.37
N ASP A 144 12.20 22.52 -6.81
CA ASP A 144 11.10 23.01 -5.97
C ASP A 144 10.02 21.95 -5.77
N ALA A 145 9.85 21.04 -6.73
CA ALA A 145 8.92 19.92 -6.61
C ALA A 145 9.34 18.98 -5.48
N GLU A 146 10.63 18.61 -5.40
CA GLU A 146 11.18 17.80 -4.30
C GLU A 146 11.01 18.49 -2.93
N ARG A 147 11.29 19.82 -2.88
CA ARG A 147 11.08 20.60 -1.66
C ARG A 147 9.60 20.70 -1.25
N ARG A 148 8.68 20.75 -2.21
CA ARG A 148 7.23 20.68 -1.92
C ARG A 148 6.87 19.30 -1.37
N LEU A 149 7.35 18.24 -1.99
CA LEU A 149 7.11 16.86 -1.53
C LEU A 149 7.63 16.63 -0.11
N ALA A 150 8.84 17.10 0.21
CA ALA A 150 9.39 17.05 1.57
C ALA A 150 8.50 17.79 2.59
N ARG A 151 7.93 18.94 2.21
CA ARG A 151 6.97 19.66 3.06
C ARG A 151 5.66 18.89 3.27
N VAL A 152 5.16 18.21 2.24
CA VAL A 152 4.00 17.31 2.38
C VAL A 152 4.30 16.20 3.39
N PHE A 153 5.45 15.54 3.29
CA PHE A 153 5.85 14.51 4.25
C PHE A 153 5.91 15.06 5.68
N SER A 154 6.54 16.21 5.88
CA SER A 154 6.70 16.78 7.21
C SER A 154 5.40 17.38 7.77
N ARG A 155 4.71 18.24 7.02
CA ARG A 155 3.58 19.03 7.54
C ARG A 155 2.25 18.30 7.49
N GLU A 156 1.97 17.57 6.41
CA GLU A 156 0.68 16.94 6.21
C GLU A 156 0.65 15.51 6.73
N ARG A 157 1.81 14.82 6.72
CA ARG A 157 1.93 13.44 7.16
C ARG A 157 2.63 13.28 8.50
N GLY A 158 3.14 14.36 9.08
CA GLY A 158 3.80 14.36 10.39
C GLY A 158 5.07 13.50 10.46
N LEU A 159 5.74 13.27 9.31
CA LEU A 159 6.97 12.50 9.25
C LEU A 159 8.17 13.40 9.54
N GLU A 160 9.17 12.86 10.19
CA GLU A 160 10.45 13.53 10.34
C GLU A 160 11.25 13.42 9.03
N VAL A 161 11.64 14.55 8.45
CA VAL A 161 12.35 14.62 7.17
C VAL A 161 13.75 15.14 7.41
N LEU A 162 14.76 14.29 7.18
CA LEU A 162 16.14 14.49 7.59
C LEU A 162 17.13 14.24 6.44
N PRO A 163 18.33 14.84 6.47
CA PRO A 163 19.40 14.48 5.56
C PRO A 163 19.80 13.00 5.70
N VAL A 164 20.14 12.35 4.58
CA VAL A 164 20.55 10.94 4.58
C VAL A 164 21.79 10.67 5.44
N ALA A 165 22.64 11.67 5.67
CA ALA A 165 23.79 11.57 6.56
C ALA A 165 23.42 11.32 8.04
N GLU A 166 22.18 11.62 8.42
CA GLU A 166 21.65 11.40 9.77
C GLU A 166 20.92 10.06 9.92
N MET A 167 20.80 9.27 8.84
CA MET A 167 20.12 7.99 8.87
C MET A 167 20.89 6.98 9.74
N PRO A 168 20.26 6.41 10.79
CA PRO A 168 20.90 5.40 11.62
C PRO A 168 21.19 4.13 10.82
N GLY A 169 22.35 3.51 11.07
CA GLY A 169 22.68 2.22 10.45
C GLY A 169 21.79 1.05 10.92
N THR A 170 20.95 1.29 11.93
CA THR A 170 19.98 0.33 12.48
C THR A 170 18.55 0.60 12.06
N ALA A 171 18.32 1.61 11.22
CA ALA A 171 16.99 1.94 10.70
C ALA A 171 16.48 0.83 9.75
N ASP A 172 15.24 0.43 9.94
CA ASP A 172 14.54 -0.51 9.06
C ASP A 172 14.04 0.23 7.82
N ILE A 173 14.66 -0.03 6.66
CA ILE A 173 14.34 0.65 5.41
C ILE A 173 13.16 -0.04 4.75
N THR A 174 12.05 0.67 4.60
CA THR A 174 10.81 0.11 4.05
C THR A 174 10.70 0.27 2.55
N ASN A 175 10.99 1.45 2.04
CA ASN A 175 10.93 1.78 0.61
C ASN A 175 11.73 3.04 0.29
N ILE A 176 11.97 3.27 -1.00
CA ILE A 176 12.51 4.52 -1.52
C ILE A 176 11.51 5.08 -2.51
N SER A 177 11.14 6.34 -2.36
CA SER A 177 10.28 7.05 -3.30
C SER A 177 11.04 8.24 -3.89
N ALA A 178 10.68 8.64 -5.12
CA ALA A 178 11.21 9.84 -5.73
C ALA A 178 10.20 10.49 -6.68
N LEU A 179 10.48 11.73 -7.03
CA LEU A 179 9.73 12.52 -7.99
C LEU A 179 10.72 13.13 -9.00
N GLY A 180 10.51 12.93 -10.29
CA GLY A 180 11.40 13.42 -11.32
C GLY A 180 10.78 13.42 -12.70
N VAL A 181 11.53 13.88 -13.71
CA VAL A 181 11.06 13.84 -15.09
C VAL A 181 10.94 12.38 -15.57
N ALA A 182 10.02 12.14 -16.52
CA ALA A 182 9.70 10.79 -17.01
C ALA A 182 10.91 9.96 -17.39
N THR A 183 11.87 10.56 -18.12
CA THR A 183 13.08 9.88 -18.60
C THR A 183 14.01 9.46 -17.46
N ALA A 184 14.17 10.29 -16.44
CA ALA A 184 14.99 9.98 -15.27
C ALA A 184 14.37 8.86 -14.43
N ILE A 185 13.06 8.92 -14.19
CA ILE A 185 12.31 7.88 -13.47
C ILE A 185 12.35 6.55 -14.24
N ALA A 186 12.18 6.58 -15.57
CA ALA A 186 12.27 5.38 -16.39
C ALA A 186 13.67 4.73 -16.33
N ALA A 187 14.74 5.52 -16.33
CA ALA A 187 16.12 5.00 -16.21
C ALA A 187 16.36 4.28 -14.87
N VAL A 188 15.87 4.85 -13.76
CA VAL A 188 15.93 4.21 -12.44
C VAL A 188 15.09 2.93 -12.41
N ALA A 189 13.88 2.98 -12.94
CA ALA A 189 12.99 1.81 -12.99
C ALA A 189 13.60 0.65 -13.79
N GLU A 190 14.30 0.96 -14.89
CA GLU A 190 14.99 -0.05 -15.70
C GLU A 190 16.16 -0.70 -14.94
N LEU A 191 16.94 0.07 -14.20
CA LEU A 191 17.98 -0.47 -13.35
C LEU A 191 17.39 -1.40 -12.27
N VAL A 192 16.32 -0.98 -11.60
CA VAL A 192 15.64 -1.77 -10.56
C VAL A 192 15.09 -3.08 -11.13
N ARG A 193 14.58 -3.06 -12.37
CA ARG A 193 14.08 -4.28 -13.04
C ARG A 193 15.16 -5.35 -13.21
N GLY A 194 16.42 -4.97 -13.26
CA GLY A 194 17.56 -5.89 -13.32
C GLY A 194 17.96 -6.50 -11.97
N GLU A 195 17.39 -6.01 -10.87
CA GLU A 195 17.71 -6.45 -9.51
C GLU A 195 16.69 -7.48 -8.99
N GLU A 196 17.16 -8.66 -8.59
CA GLU A 196 16.30 -9.80 -8.21
C GLU A 196 15.38 -9.50 -7.01
N HIS A 197 15.89 -8.71 -6.06
CA HIS A 197 15.21 -8.46 -4.79
C HIS A 197 14.48 -7.11 -4.73
N LEU A 198 14.39 -6.40 -5.85
CA LEU A 198 13.74 -5.10 -5.91
C LEU A 198 12.56 -5.12 -6.87
N VAL A 199 11.59 -4.28 -6.58
CA VAL A 199 10.47 -3.96 -7.47
C VAL A 199 10.24 -2.45 -7.45
N ALA A 200 9.93 -1.89 -8.62
CA ALA A 200 9.58 -0.49 -8.78
C ALA A 200 8.18 -0.35 -9.38
N TYR A 201 7.39 0.52 -8.78
CA TYR A 201 6.15 1.04 -9.36
C TYR A 201 6.35 2.51 -9.70
N ALA A 202 5.90 2.92 -10.87
CA ALA A 202 6.05 4.29 -11.32
C ALA A 202 4.83 4.75 -12.11
N GLY A 203 4.51 6.04 -12.05
CA GLY A 203 3.38 6.64 -12.75
C GLY A 203 3.48 8.14 -12.84
N MET A 204 2.52 8.76 -13.55
CA MET A 204 2.41 10.22 -13.63
C MET A 204 2.12 10.79 -12.24
N ALA A 205 2.79 11.90 -11.91
CA ALA A 205 2.58 12.60 -10.67
C ALA A 205 1.49 13.67 -10.83
N MET A 206 0.75 13.92 -9.76
CA MET A 206 -0.28 14.98 -9.73
C MET A 206 0.34 16.38 -9.59
N GLU A 207 1.61 16.48 -9.23
CA GLU A 207 2.32 17.71 -8.92
C GLU A 207 2.81 18.51 -10.15
N GLY A 208 2.64 17.98 -11.37
CA GLY A 208 3.02 18.66 -12.62
C GLY A 208 2.97 17.75 -13.85
N GLU A 209 2.70 18.34 -15.01
CA GLU A 209 2.43 17.61 -16.26
C GLU A 209 3.60 16.72 -16.74
N ASP A 210 4.85 17.03 -16.38
CA ASP A 210 6.05 16.30 -16.81
C ASP A 210 6.71 15.49 -15.68
N LEU A 211 6.08 15.42 -14.51
CA LEU A 211 6.64 14.72 -13.36
C LEU A 211 6.05 13.32 -13.22
N HIS A 212 6.93 12.39 -12.88
CA HIS A 212 6.60 11.02 -12.55
C HIS A 212 7.08 10.68 -11.14
N TRP A 213 6.28 9.92 -10.42
CA TRP A 213 6.69 9.32 -9.17
C TRP A 213 7.26 7.91 -9.43
N ILE A 214 8.11 7.45 -8.53
CA ILE A 214 8.56 6.07 -8.43
C ILE A 214 8.57 5.66 -6.97
N ASP A 215 8.17 4.42 -6.68
CA ASP A 215 8.28 3.78 -5.37
C ASP A 215 8.97 2.43 -5.54
N ILE A 216 10.03 2.21 -4.76
CA ILE A 216 10.89 1.02 -4.83
C ILE A 216 10.89 0.35 -3.48
N HIS A 217 10.63 -0.96 -3.45
CA HIS A 217 10.70 -1.77 -2.24
C HIS A 217 11.19 -3.18 -2.57
N HIS A 218 11.33 -4.03 -1.54
CA HIS A 218 11.75 -5.42 -1.73
C HIS A 218 10.70 -6.20 -2.51
N SER A 219 11.11 -6.98 -3.52
CA SER A 219 10.22 -7.72 -4.43
C SER A 219 9.37 -8.78 -3.75
N ALA A 220 9.82 -9.35 -2.62
CA ALA A 220 9.04 -10.28 -1.82
C ALA A 220 7.86 -9.63 -1.07
N ALA A 221 7.89 -8.30 -0.87
CA ALA A 221 6.76 -7.55 -0.37
C ALA A 221 5.76 -7.33 -1.52
N SER A 222 4.53 -7.77 -1.33
CA SER A 222 3.43 -7.51 -2.26
C SER A 222 2.11 -7.49 -1.52
N LYS A 223 1.08 -6.85 -2.09
CA LYS A 223 -0.28 -6.90 -1.54
C LYS A 223 -0.72 -8.36 -1.34
N GLY A 224 -0.43 -9.24 -2.30
CA GLY A 224 -0.76 -10.66 -2.23
C GLY A 224 -0.04 -11.38 -1.08
N SER A 225 1.28 -11.18 -0.89
CA SER A 225 2.01 -11.82 0.20
C SER A 225 1.49 -11.40 1.58
N ALA A 226 1.16 -10.12 1.76
CA ALA A 226 0.58 -9.60 2.99
C ALA A 226 -0.84 -10.14 3.24
N ILE A 227 -1.68 -10.24 2.21
CA ILE A 227 -3.03 -10.85 2.32
C ILE A 227 -2.93 -12.33 2.69
N LYS A 228 -1.96 -13.08 2.13
CA LYS A 228 -1.73 -14.48 2.49
C LYS A 228 -1.41 -14.61 3.97
N GLN A 229 -0.63 -13.71 4.54
CA GLN A 229 -0.38 -13.67 5.98
C GLN A 229 -1.65 -13.35 6.74
N LEU A 230 -2.40 -12.29 6.38
CA LEU A 230 -3.66 -11.95 7.03
C LEU A 230 -4.70 -13.07 6.96
N LYS A 231 -4.80 -13.78 5.83
CA LYS A 231 -5.68 -14.95 5.67
C LYS A 231 -5.40 -16.00 6.74
N THR A 232 -4.13 -16.23 7.04
CA THR A 232 -3.70 -17.17 8.08
C THR A 232 -3.98 -16.63 9.49
N ASP A 233 -3.60 -15.40 9.76
CA ASP A 233 -3.68 -14.77 11.10
C ASP A 233 -5.14 -14.59 11.55
N LEU A 234 -6.03 -14.24 10.61
CA LEU A 234 -7.46 -14.04 10.86
C LEU A 234 -8.29 -15.34 10.73
N GLY A 235 -7.70 -16.42 10.22
CA GLY A 235 -8.42 -17.69 9.99
C GLY A 235 -9.51 -17.59 8.93
N VAL A 236 -9.41 -16.65 7.96
CA VAL A 236 -10.38 -16.49 6.88
C VAL A 236 -10.21 -17.56 5.81
N SER A 237 -11.32 -18.06 5.29
CA SER A 237 -11.33 -19.13 4.28
C SER A 237 -11.40 -18.60 2.86
N ARG A 238 -12.04 -17.45 2.64
CA ARG A 238 -12.20 -16.81 1.33
C ARG A 238 -11.78 -15.36 1.34
N VAL A 239 -11.16 -14.93 0.25
CA VAL A 239 -10.71 -13.55 0.02
C VAL A 239 -11.30 -13.01 -1.27
N ILE A 240 -11.88 -11.84 -1.20
CA ILE A 240 -12.42 -11.07 -2.33
C ILE A 240 -11.60 -9.80 -2.46
N CYS A 241 -10.96 -9.56 -3.61
CA CYS A 241 -10.10 -8.40 -3.82
C CYS A 241 -10.67 -7.44 -4.87
N PHE A 242 -10.46 -6.14 -4.63
CA PHE A 242 -10.77 -5.05 -5.55
C PHE A 242 -9.51 -4.24 -5.83
N GLY A 243 -9.17 -4.01 -7.12
CA GLY A 243 -7.96 -3.30 -7.52
C GLY A 243 -7.99 -2.87 -8.98
N ASP A 244 -7.15 -1.90 -9.35
CA ASP A 244 -7.15 -1.28 -10.69
C ASP A 244 -5.77 -1.23 -11.37
N SER A 245 -4.68 -1.46 -10.62
CA SER A 245 -3.30 -1.25 -11.06
C SER A 245 -2.45 -2.52 -11.01
N ASP A 246 -1.24 -2.47 -11.55
CA ASP A 246 -0.29 -3.60 -11.64
C ASP A 246 0.12 -4.16 -10.28
N ASN A 247 0.21 -3.34 -9.24
CA ASN A 247 0.49 -3.78 -7.86
C ASN A 247 -0.65 -4.63 -7.26
N ASP A 248 -1.84 -4.64 -7.89
CA ASP A 248 -3.00 -5.44 -7.47
C ASP A 248 -2.99 -6.85 -8.05
N LEU A 249 -2.24 -7.10 -9.11
CA LEU A 249 -2.16 -8.41 -9.75
C LEU A 249 -1.73 -9.50 -8.76
N SER A 250 -0.85 -9.16 -7.82
CA SER A 250 -0.41 -10.10 -6.79
C SER A 250 -1.52 -10.54 -5.83
N MET A 251 -2.45 -9.64 -5.49
CA MET A 251 -3.60 -10.00 -4.65
C MET A 251 -4.70 -10.69 -5.48
N PHE A 252 -4.87 -10.39 -6.76
CA PHE A 252 -5.80 -11.08 -7.64
C PHE A 252 -5.41 -12.55 -7.83
N ALA A 253 -4.11 -12.83 -7.98
CA ALA A 253 -3.60 -14.21 -8.09
C ALA A 253 -3.86 -15.08 -6.84
N LEU A 254 -4.04 -14.46 -5.68
CA LEU A 254 -4.31 -15.12 -4.40
C LEU A 254 -5.81 -15.21 -4.08
N ALA A 255 -6.60 -14.24 -4.58
CA ALA A 255 -8.01 -14.10 -4.24
C ALA A 255 -8.86 -15.26 -4.76
N ASP A 256 -9.90 -15.60 -4.01
CA ASP A 256 -10.95 -16.54 -4.47
C ASP A 256 -11.87 -15.84 -5.49
N GLU A 257 -12.05 -14.52 -5.37
CA GLU A 257 -12.74 -13.66 -6.33
C GLU A 257 -11.97 -12.32 -6.43
N SER A 258 -11.82 -11.80 -7.64
CA SER A 258 -11.16 -10.51 -7.88
C SER A 258 -11.97 -9.65 -8.84
N TYR A 259 -12.06 -8.35 -8.55
CA TYR A 259 -12.89 -7.42 -9.29
C TYR A 259 -12.12 -6.15 -9.65
N ALA A 260 -12.11 -5.82 -10.93
CA ALA A 260 -11.51 -4.61 -11.46
C ALA A 260 -12.57 -3.58 -11.81
N PRO A 261 -12.48 -2.32 -11.32
CA PRO A 261 -13.35 -1.27 -11.82
C PRO A 261 -13.08 -0.98 -13.30
N SER A 262 -14.05 -0.43 -14.02
CA SER A 262 -13.95 -0.22 -15.48
C SER A 262 -12.84 0.75 -15.90
N ASN A 263 -12.37 1.61 -14.98
CA ASN A 263 -11.20 2.47 -15.16
C ASN A 263 -9.85 1.74 -15.03
N ALA A 264 -9.83 0.50 -14.54
CA ALA A 264 -8.61 -0.26 -14.36
C ALA A 264 -7.84 -0.46 -15.68
N ARG A 265 -6.54 -0.74 -15.57
CA ARG A 265 -5.70 -1.09 -16.71
C ARG A 265 -6.20 -2.37 -17.39
N ASP A 266 -5.97 -2.51 -18.68
CA ASP A 266 -6.48 -3.65 -19.45
C ASP A 266 -5.90 -5.00 -19.00
N ASP A 267 -4.64 -5.04 -18.59
CA ASP A 267 -3.99 -6.23 -18.01
C ASP A 267 -4.61 -6.63 -16.66
N VAL A 268 -4.99 -5.67 -15.83
CA VAL A 268 -5.68 -5.89 -14.55
C VAL A 268 -7.11 -6.38 -14.79
N LYS A 269 -7.85 -5.76 -15.72
CA LYS A 269 -9.19 -6.23 -16.13
C LYS A 269 -9.17 -7.67 -16.64
N ALA A 270 -8.13 -8.01 -17.42
CA ALA A 270 -7.97 -9.36 -17.96
C ALA A 270 -7.66 -10.42 -16.88
N ALA A 271 -7.01 -10.01 -15.78
CA ALA A 271 -6.69 -10.89 -14.65
C ALA A 271 -7.83 -11.01 -13.63
N ALA A 272 -8.81 -10.12 -13.67
CA ALA A 272 -9.94 -10.11 -12.73
C ALA A 272 -10.97 -11.20 -13.05
N THR A 273 -11.66 -11.68 -12.02
CA THR A 273 -12.85 -12.55 -12.16
C THR A 273 -13.94 -11.85 -12.97
N ALA A 274 -14.14 -10.55 -12.75
CA ALA A 274 -15.04 -9.72 -13.54
C ALA A 274 -14.67 -8.23 -13.44
N VAL A 275 -15.11 -7.47 -14.46
CA VAL A 275 -15.05 -6.01 -14.48
C VAL A 275 -16.36 -5.46 -13.95
N ILE A 276 -16.28 -4.48 -13.04
CA ILE A 276 -17.43 -3.82 -12.40
C ILE A 276 -17.53 -2.35 -12.82
N GLY A 277 -18.48 -1.61 -12.26
CA GLY A 277 -18.68 -0.18 -12.55
C GLY A 277 -17.47 0.68 -12.24
N HIS A 278 -17.45 1.90 -12.78
CA HIS A 278 -16.33 2.86 -12.61
C HIS A 278 -16.18 3.28 -11.13
N HIS A 279 -14.94 3.42 -10.64
CA HIS A 279 -14.67 3.78 -9.24
C HIS A 279 -15.32 5.11 -8.84
N ASP A 280 -15.41 6.03 -9.77
CA ASP A 280 -15.94 7.38 -9.56
C ASP A 280 -17.48 7.48 -9.70
N GLU A 281 -18.11 6.36 -10.07
CA GLU A 281 -19.56 6.20 -10.23
C GLU A 281 -20.13 5.18 -9.24
N ASP A 282 -19.49 5.06 -8.07
CA ASP A 282 -19.87 4.11 -7.02
C ASP A 282 -19.89 2.63 -7.42
N GLY A 283 -19.13 2.26 -8.47
CA GLY A 283 -19.16 0.92 -9.06
C GLY A 283 -18.89 -0.21 -8.08
N ILE A 284 -17.99 -0.01 -7.11
CA ILE A 284 -17.72 -0.99 -6.05
C ILE A 284 -18.92 -1.15 -5.12
N SER A 285 -19.50 -0.06 -4.65
CA SER A 285 -20.62 -0.12 -3.71
C SER A 285 -21.87 -0.70 -4.34
N GLU A 286 -22.16 -0.38 -5.60
CA GLU A 286 -23.24 -1.01 -6.35
C GLU A 286 -23.06 -2.53 -6.50
N PHE A 287 -21.84 -2.96 -6.85
CA PHE A 287 -21.50 -4.37 -6.91
C PHE A 287 -21.66 -5.06 -5.55
N LEU A 288 -21.15 -4.49 -4.47
CA LEU A 288 -21.25 -5.06 -3.12
C LEU A 288 -22.70 -5.18 -2.66
N ARG A 289 -23.55 -4.17 -2.95
CA ARG A 289 -24.97 -4.21 -2.63
C ARG A 289 -25.69 -5.36 -3.33
N GLN A 290 -25.37 -5.58 -4.61
CA GLN A 290 -25.92 -6.72 -5.36
C GLN A 290 -25.40 -8.05 -4.84
N ARG A 291 -24.08 -8.18 -4.64
CA ARG A 291 -23.39 -9.41 -4.21
C ARG A 291 -23.87 -9.89 -2.83
N PHE A 292 -24.05 -8.95 -1.90
CA PHE A 292 -24.44 -9.24 -0.52
C PHE A 292 -25.93 -8.95 -0.23
N LYS A 293 -26.72 -8.51 -1.21
CA LYS A 293 -28.14 -8.16 -1.04
C LYS A 293 -28.37 -7.17 0.09
N LEU A 294 -27.57 -6.09 0.11
CA LEU A 294 -27.60 -5.03 1.12
C LEU A 294 -28.82 -4.10 0.95
#